data_83c405bf6c79d70b2c6db91c100609cc
#
_entry.id   83c405bf6c79d70b2c6db91c100609cc
#
_cell.length_a   1.000
_cell.length_b   1.000
_cell.length_c   1.000
_cell.angle_alpha   90.00
_cell.angle_beta   90.00
_cell.angle_gamma   90.00
#
_symmetry.space_group_name_H-M   'P 1'
#
loop_
_entity.id
_entity.type
_entity.pdbx_description
1 polymer ?
#
loop_
_entity_poly.entity_id
_entity_poly.type
_entity_poly.pdbx_seq_one_letter_code
_entity_poly.pdbx_strand_id
1 'polypeptide(L)'
;MAKLKVYEYPHPILKKKAEKVEKVDDELRKFLDDMLETMYESVGVGLAAPQVGVSKRIVVIDAAREDEEPAPMYFINPEIVWRSEEKEICEEGCLSVPEMRAEVERPASVKVQYLDYHLSLIHI
;
A
#
# COMPACT_ATOMS: atom_id res chain seq x y z
N MET A 1 -9.54 17.14 -0.94
CA MET A 1 -9.35 15.71 -1.20
C MET A 1 -10.46 14.91 -0.56
N ALA A 2 -10.82 13.79 -1.14
CA ALA A 2 -11.93 12.98 -0.66
C ALA A 2 -11.43 11.77 0.13
N LYS A 3 -12.06 11.50 1.27
CA LYS A 3 -11.81 10.28 2.02
C LYS A 3 -12.48 9.11 1.31
N LEU A 4 -11.74 8.05 1.05
CA LEU A 4 -12.24 6.83 0.44
C LEU A 4 -12.74 5.85 1.51
N LYS A 5 -13.67 4.99 1.12
CA LYS A 5 -14.17 3.95 2.01
C LYS A 5 -13.17 2.79 2.05
N VAL A 6 -12.77 2.36 3.25
CA VAL A 6 -11.95 1.17 3.44
C VAL A 6 -12.86 -0.05 3.57
N TYR A 7 -12.70 -1.01 2.66
CA TYR A 7 -13.45 -2.26 2.69
C TYR A 7 -12.82 -3.24 3.67
N GLU A 8 -13.67 -3.94 4.41
CA GLU A 8 -13.24 -4.87 5.45
C GLU A 8 -13.46 -6.33 5.02
N TYR A 9 -12.65 -7.23 5.57
CA TYR A 9 -12.84 -8.66 5.41
C TYR A 9 -14.25 -9.05 5.91
N PRO A 10 -15.01 -9.89 5.22
CA PRO A 10 -14.62 -10.73 4.08
C PRO A 10 -15.06 -10.20 2.71
N HIS A 11 -15.02 -8.90 2.45
CA HIS A 11 -15.45 -8.35 1.15
C HIS A 11 -14.67 -8.97 -0.01
N PRO A 12 -15.35 -9.43 -1.09
CA PRO A 12 -14.68 -10.14 -2.20
C PRO A 12 -13.58 -9.34 -2.90
N ILE A 13 -13.65 -8.01 -2.91
CA ILE A 13 -12.63 -7.16 -3.55
C ILE A 13 -11.24 -7.39 -2.96
N LEU A 14 -11.13 -7.80 -1.70
CA LEU A 14 -9.85 -8.03 -1.04
C LEU A 14 -9.13 -9.29 -1.54
N LYS A 15 -9.86 -10.20 -2.18
CA LYS A 15 -9.31 -11.45 -2.73
C LYS A 15 -9.11 -11.40 -4.23
N LYS A 16 -9.65 -10.40 -4.90
CA LYS A 16 -9.52 -10.26 -6.34
C LYS A 16 -8.08 -9.88 -6.71
N LYS A 17 -7.54 -10.55 -7.72
CA LYS A 17 -6.21 -10.21 -8.21
C LYS A 17 -6.23 -8.82 -8.84
N ALA A 18 -5.36 -7.93 -8.37
CA ALA A 18 -5.29 -6.56 -8.87
C ALA A 18 -4.68 -6.50 -10.27
N GLU A 19 -5.20 -5.61 -11.09
CA GLU A 19 -4.72 -5.38 -12.45
C GLU A 19 -3.60 -4.35 -12.47
N LYS A 20 -2.71 -4.44 -13.45
CA LYS A 20 -1.69 -3.43 -13.66
C LYS A 20 -2.31 -2.10 -14.08
N VAL A 21 -1.70 -1.02 -13.64
CA VAL A 21 -2.04 0.33 -14.09
C VAL A 21 -1.37 0.54 -15.45
N GLU A 22 -2.17 0.83 -16.47
CA GLU A 22 -1.67 1.04 -17.84
C GLU A 22 -1.31 2.49 -18.12
N LYS A 23 -1.96 3.42 -17.44
CA LYS A 23 -1.79 4.84 -17.70
C LYS A 23 -1.70 5.61 -16.39
N VAL A 24 -0.72 6.48 -16.28
CA VAL A 24 -0.58 7.39 -15.16
C VAL A 24 -0.90 8.80 -15.63
N ASP A 25 -1.98 9.36 -15.11
CA ASP A 25 -2.51 10.66 -15.46
C ASP A 25 -2.89 11.44 -14.18
N ASP A 26 -3.49 12.61 -14.36
CA ASP A 26 -3.89 13.44 -13.23
C ASP A 26 -4.99 12.79 -12.39
N GLU A 27 -5.87 11.99 -12.99
CA GLU A 27 -6.89 11.24 -12.25
C GLU A 27 -6.26 10.22 -11.31
N LEU A 28 -5.24 9.52 -11.80
CA LEU A 28 -4.51 8.56 -10.97
C LEU A 28 -3.81 9.27 -9.82
N ARG A 29 -3.15 10.39 -10.06
CA ARG A 29 -2.48 11.16 -9.02
C ARG A 29 -3.46 11.65 -7.96
N LYS A 30 -4.63 12.12 -8.38
CA LYS A 30 -5.69 12.50 -7.45
C LYS A 30 -6.12 11.30 -6.59
N PHE A 31 -6.27 10.14 -7.20
CA PHE A 31 -6.61 8.92 -6.49
C PHE A 31 -5.53 8.55 -5.47
N LEU A 32 -4.25 8.68 -5.84
CA LEU A 32 -3.13 8.45 -4.93
C LEU A 32 -3.18 9.39 -3.73
N ASP A 33 -3.48 10.67 -3.96
CA ASP A 33 -3.62 11.65 -2.90
C ASP A 33 -4.79 11.30 -1.97
N ASP A 34 -5.91 10.87 -2.53
CA ASP A 34 -7.08 10.45 -1.76
C ASP A 34 -6.80 9.19 -0.93
N MET A 35 -6.04 8.24 -1.49
CA MET A 35 -5.60 7.05 -0.76
C MET A 35 -4.72 7.43 0.43
N LEU A 36 -3.77 8.32 0.21
CA LEU A 36 -2.84 8.74 1.25
C LEU A 36 -3.60 9.44 2.40
N GLU A 37 -4.53 10.32 2.08
CA GLU A 37 -5.36 10.99 3.08
C GLU A 37 -6.21 9.99 3.86
N THR A 38 -6.81 9.02 3.17
CA THR A 38 -7.60 7.96 3.81
C THR A 38 -6.76 7.14 4.77
N MET A 39 -5.54 6.81 4.36
CA MET A 39 -4.57 6.09 5.20
C MET A 39 -4.27 6.87 6.49
N TYR A 40 -3.97 8.17 6.38
CA TYR A 40 -3.67 9.00 7.55
C TYR A 40 -4.87 9.12 8.49
N GLU A 41 -6.06 9.34 7.97
CA GLU A 41 -7.27 9.44 8.78
C GLU A 41 -7.61 8.14 9.51
N SER A 42 -7.23 7.01 8.92
CA SER A 42 -7.44 5.69 9.51
C SER A 42 -6.29 5.25 10.42
N VAL A 43 -5.31 6.12 10.64
CA VAL A 43 -4.11 5.88 11.46
C VAL A 43 -3.32 4.65 10.97
N GLY A 44 -3.24 4.49 9.66
CA GLY A 44 -2.46 3.42 9.03
C GLY A 44 -1.12 3.92 8.52
N VAL A 45 -0.20 3.00 8.24
CA VAL A 45 1.10 3.29 7.65
C VAL A 45 1.19 2.83 6.20
N GLY A 46 0.24 2.04 5.73
CA GLY A 46 0.15 1.57 4.36
C GLY A 46 -1.28 1.28 3.95
N LEU A 47 -1.56 1.41 2.66
CA LEU A 47 -2.88 1.13 2.10
C LEU A 47 -2.73 0.73 0.64
N ALA A 48 -3.40 -0.37 0.26
CA ALA A 48 -3.44 -0.85 -1.11
C ALA A 48 -4.77 -0.49 -1.77
N ALA A 49 -4.77 -0.24 -3.07
CA ALA A 49 -5.97 0.17 -3.81
C ALA A 49 -7.15 -0.80 -3.66
N PRO A 50 -6.96 -2.14 -3.66
CA PRO A 50 -8.10 -3.05 -3.42
C PRO A 50 -8.83 -2.78 -2.11
N GLN A 51 -8.15 -2.31 -1.07
CA GLN A 51 -8.77 -2.00 0.22
C GLN A 51 -9.77 -0.85 0.15
N VAL A 52 -9.69 -0.01 -0.88
CA VAL A 52 -10.65 1.06 -1.12
C VAL A 52 -11.53 0.81 -2.35
N GLY A 53 -11.62 -0.45 -2.77
CA GLY A 53 -12.53 -0.89 -3.81
C GLY A 53 -12.01 -0.78 -5.24
N VAL A 54 -10.74 -0.48 -5.43
CA VAL A 54 -10.12 -0.35 -6.77
C VAL A 54 -9.12 -1.49 -6.98
N SER A 55 -9.44 -2.40 -7.89
CA SER A 55 -8.61 -3.58 -8.16
C SER A 55 -7.44 -3.24 -9.09
N LYS A 56 -6.54 -2.40 -8.61
CA LYS A 56 -5.33 -1.97 -9.32
C LYS A 56 -4.10 -2.19 -8.46
N ARG A 57 -2.95 -2.37 -9.10
CA ARG A 57 -1.67 -2.56 -8.40
C ARG A 57 -1.09 -1.22 -7.96
N ILE A 58 -1.63 -0.69 -6.88
CA ILE A 58 -1.23 0.60 -6.29
C ILE A 58 -1.15 0.43 -4.79
N VAL A 59 -0.08 0.94 -4.19
CA VAL A 59 0.11 0.96 -2.74
C VAL A 59 0.67 2.32 -2.34
N VAL A 60 0.18 2.87 -1.24
CA VAL A 60 0.76 4.05 -0.61
C VAL A 60 1.27 3.68 0.77
N ILE A 61 2.42 4.21 1.14
CA ILE A 61 3.06 3.92 2.43
C ILE A 61 3.67 5.21 2.97
N ASP A 62 3.51 5.43 4.27
CA ASP A 62 4.28 6.41 5.02
C ASP A 62 4.65 5.77 6.36
N ALA A 63 5.89 5.32 6.46
CA ALA A 63 6.42 4.66 7.65
C ALA A 63 7.17 5.62 8.57
N ALA A 64 7.06 6.94 8.36
CA ALA A 64 7.66 7.93 9.24
C ALA A 64 7.00 7.85 10.62
N ARG A 65 7.82 7.99 11.67
CA ARG A 65 7.33 8.02 13.05
C ARG A 65 6.68 9.37 13.36
N GLU A 66 5.93 9.44 14.46
CA GLU A 66 5.23 10.67 14.88
C GLU A 66 6.15 11.86 15.03
N ASP A 67 7.40 11.64 15.46
CA ASP A 67 8.41 12.68 15.65
C ASP A 67 9.22 13.00 14.38
N GLU A 68 8.92 12.32 13.27
CA GLU A 68 9.58 12.52 11.99
C GLU A 68 8.66 13.26 11.01
N GLU A 69 9.26 13.91 10.02
CA GLU A 69 8.48 14.52 8.94
C GLU A 69 7.80 13.44 8.10
N PRO A 70 6.57 13.69 7.61
CA PRO A 70 5.91 12.75 6.71
C PRO A 70 6.78 12.43 5.50
N ALA A 71 6.85 11.14 5.17
CA ALA A 71 7.65 10.64 4.06
C ALA A 71 6.82 9.68 3.19
N PRO A 72 5.76 10.18 2.52
CA PRO A 72 4.89 9.32 1.73
C PRO A 72 5.60 8.73 0.53
N MET A 73 5.32 7.45 0.28
CA MET A 73 5.82 6.73 -0.88
C MET A 73 4.63 6.19 -1.67
N TYR A 74 4.70 6.29 -2.99
CA TYR A 74 3.65 5.84 -3.90
C TYR A 74 4.20 4.73 -4.78
N PHE A 75 3.58 3.56 -4.72
CA PHE A 75 4.01 2.38 -5.47
C PHE A 75 2.97 2.04 -6.53
N ILE A 76 3.33 2.24 -7.79
CA ILE A 76 2.49 1.92 -8.94
C ILE A 76 3.08 0.72 -9.65
N ASN A 77 2.29 -0.33 -9.84
CA ASN A 77 2.74 -1.61 -10.39
C ASN A 77 3.96 -2.17 -9.65
N PRO A 78 3.94 -2.23 -8.31
CA PRO A 78 5.07 -2.78 -7.58
C PRO A 78 5.24 -4.27 -7.85
N GLU A 79 6.49 -4.70 -7.92
CA GLU A 79 6.85 -6.09 -8.12
C GLU A 79 8.03 -6.43 -7.22
N ILE A 80 7.88 -7.49 -6.44
CA ILE A 80 8.98 -8.00 -5.61
C ILE A 80 9.89 -8.81 -6.51
N VAL A 81 11.12 -8.32 -6.72
CA VAL A 81 12.09 -8.96 -7.61
C VAL A 81 13.11 -9.81 -6.87
N TRP A 82 13.18 -9.70 -5.56
CA TRP A 82 14.07 -10.50 -4.72
C TRP A 82 13.55 -10.52 -3.28
N ARG A 83 13.75 -11.66 -2.60
CA ARG A 83 13.43 -11.83 -1.17
C ARG A 83 14.63 -12.44 -0.47
N SER A 84 14.88 -12.02 0.77
CA SER A 84 15.92 -12.62 1.58
C SER A 84 15.54 -14.03 2.03
N GLU A 85 16.52 -14.89 2.27
CA GLU A 85 16.29 -16.20 2.89
C GLU A 85 16.02 -16.07 4.37
N GLU A 86 16.62 -15.07 5.02
CA GLU A 86 16.34 -14.75 6.40
C GLU A 86 14.91 -14.23 6.54
N LYS A 87 14.24 -14.65 7.61
CA LYS A 87 12.86 -14.25 7.90
C LYS A 87 12.75 -13.64 9.27
N GLU A 88 11.80 -12.74 9.41
CA GLU A 88 11.47 -12.12 10.68
C GLU A 88 10.00 -12.34 10.98
N ILE A 89 9.68 -12.48 12.26
CA ILE A 89 8.30 -12.61 12.74
C ILE A 89 7.92 -11.27 13.34
N CYS A 90 6.87 -10.65 12.79
CA CYS A 90 6.36 -9.36 13.26
C CYS A 90 4.86 -9.44 13.51
N GLU A 91 4.39 -8.69 14.47
CA GLU A 91 2.96 -8.52 14.70
C GLU A 91 2.43 -7.54 13.65
N GLU A 92 1.43 -7.98 12.89
CA GLU A 92 0.85 -7.18 11.81
C GLU A 92 -0.64 -6.98 11.99
N GLY A 93 -1.11 -5.81 11.60
CA GLY A 93 -2.52 -5.49 11.51
C GLY A 93 -2.84 -4.92 10.14
N CYS A 94 -4.12 -4.82 9.83
CA CYS A 94 -4.60 -4.30 8.55
C CYS A 94 -5.90 -3.51 8.76
N LEU A 95 -6.04 -2.38 8.07
CA LEU A 95 -7.25 -1.56 8.15
C LEU A 95 -8.50 -2.29 7.65
N SER A 96 -8.33 -3.30 6.78
CA SER A 96 -9.42 -4.14 6.29
C SER A 96 -9.79 -5.27 7.25
N VAL A 97 -9.01 -5.47 8.32
CA VAL A 97 -9.28 -6.43 9.39
C VAL A 97 -9.09 -5.71 10.72
N PRO A 98 -10.02 -4.81 11.08
CA PRO A 98 -9.85 -3.95 12.26
C PRO A 98 -9.82 -4.76 13.54
N GLU A 99 -9.06 -4.26 14.52
CA GLU A 99 -8.89 -4.84 15.85
C GLU A 99 -8.25 -6.23 15.90
N MET A 100 -7.83 -6.77 14.75
CA MET A 100 -7.13 -8.04 14.69
C MET A 100 -5.66 -7.85 14.39
N ARG A 101 -4.81 -8.58 15.10
CA ARG A 101 -3.39 -8.63 14.85
C ARG A 101 -2.91 -10.07 14.87
N ALA A 102 -1.88 -10.36 14.08
CA ALA A 102 -1.29 -11.68 14.01
C ALA A 102 0.22 -11.59 13.86
N GLU A 103 0.93 -12.56 14.39
CA GLU A 103 2.34 -12.71 14.11
C GLU A 103 2.50 -13.31 12.72
N VAL A 104 3.27 -12.65 11.87
CA VAL A 104 3.49 -13.07 10.48
C VAL A 104 4.97 -13.23 10.23
N GLU A 105 5.35 -14.37 9.67
CA GLU A 105 6.72 -14.61 9.24
C GLU A 105 6.88 -14.12 7.80
N ARG A 106 7.84 -13.22 7.60
CA ARG A 106 8.13 -12.64 6.28
C ARG A 106 9.63 -12.60 6.03
N PRO A 107 10.06 -12.54 4.75
CA PRO A 107 11.46 -12.25 4.45
C PRO A 107 11.91 -10.98 5.17
N ALA A 108 13.09 -11.00 5.74
CA ALA A 108 13.65 -9.85 6.46
C ALA A 108 13.91 -8.66 5.53
N SER A 109 14.21 -8.93 4.27
CA SER A 109 14.47 -7.91 3.25
C SER A 109 13.87 -8.31 1.91
N VAL A 110 13.45 -7.32 1.14
CA VAL A 110 12.95 -7.50 -0.23
C VAL A 110 13.50 -6.39 -1.12
N LYS A 111 13.58 -6.67 -2.42
CA LYS A 111 13.84 -5.64 -3.43
C LYS A 111 12.57 -5.47 -4.26
N VAL A 112 12.14 -4.24 -4.44
CA VAL A 112 10.91 -3.91 -5.14
C VAL A 112 11.21 -3.00 -6.32
N GLN A 113 10.62 -3.30 -7.47
CA GLN A 113 10.63 -2.45 -8.64
C GLN A 113 9.23 -1.84 -8.77
N TYR A 114 9.15 -0.52 -8.96
CA TYR A 114 7.86 0.18 -9.06
C TYR A 114 7.99 1.51 -9.78
N LEU A 115 6.85 2.06 -10.18
CA LEU A 115 6.77 3.45 -10.66
C LEU A 115 6.30 4.33 -9.50
N ASP A 116 6.91 5.51 -9.36
CA ASP A 116 6.52 6.46 -8.33
C ASP A 116 5.47 7.48 -8.85
N TYR A 117 5.13 8.45 -8.00
CA TYR A 117 4.17 9.50 -8.32
C TYR A 117 4.54 10.30 -9.58
N HIS A 118 5.82 10.39 -9.90
CA HIS A 118 6.35 11.13 -11.03
C HIS A 118 6.71 10.25 -12.23
N LEU A 119 6.29 8.99 -12.24
CA LEU A 119 6.55 8.03 -13.32
C LEU A 119 8.00 7.58 -13.43
N SER A 120 8.81 7.84 -12.43
CA SER A 120 10.19 7.33 -12.42
C SER A 120 10.21 5.85 -12.03
N LEU A 121 10.97 5.06 -12.76
CA LEU A 121 11.18 3.65 -12.41
C LEU A 121 12.19 3.56 -11.27
N ILE A 122 11.77 3.01 -10.13
CA ILE A 122 12.57 2.95 -8.91
C ILE A 122 12.81 1.51 -8.50
N HIS A 123 14.03 1.25 -8.02
CA HIS A 123 14.40 -0.04 -7.41
C HIS A 123 14.85 0.20 -5.97
N ILE A 124 14.24 -0.51 -5.03
CA ILE A 124 14.64 -0.49 -3.63
C ILE A 124 14.74 -1.89 -3.07
#